data_2a34992c47a256b57808c3b9f336eb08
#
_entry.id   2a34992c47a256b57808c3b9f336eb08
#
_cell.length_a   1.000
_cell.length_b   1.000
_cell.length_c   1.000
_cell.angle_alpha   90.00
_cell.angle_beta   90.00
_cell.angle_gamma   90.00
#
_symmetry.space_group_name_H-M   'P 1'
#
loop_
_entity.id
_entity.type
_entity.pdbx_description
1 polymer ?
#
loop_
_entity_poly.entity_id
_entity_poly.type
_entity_poly.pdbx_seq_one_letter_code
_entity_poly.pdbx_strand_id
1 'polypeptide(L)'
;MGKNRSRFLPITLYETRENMPIEISDKTIKREFIERLAKLSGQDVYKCFQCGTCAGACPMSGHMDSVPRKVMRMAQLGMEERVGETRTCWTCASCHTCTVNCPRGIDIARVMEAIRLLTLRKNVNLVEPSKLPAETVKELPQIALVSCFRKLTS
;
A
#
# COMPACT_ATOMS: atom_id res chain seq x y z
N MET A 1 31.39 -9.64 -17.99
CA MET A 1 31.09 -9.49 -16.55
C MET A 1 30.52 -8.10 -16.31
N GLY A 2 29.23 -7.91 -16.47
CA GLY A 2 28.52 -6.65 -16.32
C GLY A 2 27.91 -6.57 -14.91
N LYS A 3 28.37 -5.63 -14.09
CA LYS A 3 27.84 -5.32 -12.78
C LYS A 3 26.47 -4.64 -12.94
N ASN A 4 25.41 -5.38 -12.70
CA ASN A 4 24.05 -4.85 -12.59
C ASN A 4 23.95 -4.14 -11.23
N ARG A 5 24.24 -2.83 -11.21
CA ARG A 5 24.00 -1.97 -10.05
C ARG A 5 22.49 -1.70 -9.98
N SER A 6 21.82 -2.43 -9.09
CA SER A 6 20.50 -2.08 -8.61
C SER A 6 20.47 -0.59 -8.24
N ARG A 7 19.57 0.17 -8.90
CA ARG A 7 19.29 1.58 -8.57
C ARG A 7 18.60 1.65 -7.19
N PHE A 8 19.36 1.48 -6.15
CA PHE A 8 18.96 1.96 -4.83
C PHE A 8 19.16 3.48 -4.86
N LEU A 9 18.08 4.22 -4.74
CA LEU A 9 18.13 5.66 -4.52
C LEU A 9 18.94 5.91 -3.24
N PRO A 10 19.86 6.89 -3.26
CA PRO A 10 20.72 7.16 -2.11
C PRO A 10 19.87 7.52 -0.88
N ILE A 11 20.22 6.93 0.24
CA ILE A 11 19.61 7.11 1.57
C ILE A 11 19.46 8.59 1.94
N THR A 12 20.30 9.46 1.40
CA THR A 12 20.31 10.91 1.64
C THR A 12 19.04 11.66 1.19
N LEU A 13 18.30 11.15 0.19
CA LEU A 13 17.03 11.76 -0.25
C LEU A 13 15.85 11.39 0.66
N TYR A 14 16.02 10.38 1.50
CA TYR A 14 15.01 9.91 2.43
C TYR A 14 14.99 10.75 3.72
N GLU A 15 16.17 11.12 4.23
CA GLU A 15 16.30 11.89 5.49
C GLU A 15 15.67 13.30 5.43
N THR A 16 15.62 13.90 4.23
CA THR A 16 15.09 15.26 4.08
C THR A 16 13.56 15.37 4.13
N ARG A 17 12.82 14.26 3.91
CA ARG A 17 11.35 14.26 3.96
C ARG A 17 10.77 13.97 5.36
N GLU A 18 11.52 13.33 6.23
CA GLU A 18 11.04 13.00 7.59
C GLU A 18 10.84 14.22 8.48
N ASN A 19 11.53 15.33 8.22
CA ASN A 19 11.52 16.53 9.03
C ASN A 19 10.57 17.63 8.52
N MET A 20 9.80 17.40 7.47
CA MET A 20 8.79 18.38 7.05
C MET A 20 7.59 18.34 7.99
N PRO A 21 7.16 19.51 8.53
CA PRO A 21 5.97 19.57 9.37
C PRO A 21 4.76 19.05 8.60
N ILE A 22 3.94 18.24 9.28
CA ILE A 22 2.71 17.71 8.71
C ILE A 22 1.65 18.79 8.87
N GLU A 23 1.26 19.43 7.79
CA GLU A 23 0.08 20.28 7.78
C GLU A 23 -1.17 19.42 7.74
N ILE A 24 -1.94 19.49 8.82
CA ILE A 24 -3.25 18.83 8.91
C ILE A 24 -4.29 19.87 8.52
N SER A 25 -4.82 19.74 7.31
CA SER A 25 -5.90 20.57 6.79
C SER A 25 -7.01 19.69 6.21
N ASP A 26 -8.20 20.24 6.02
CA ASP A 26 -9.31 19.51 5.40
C ASP A 26 -8.97 19.00 4.00
N LYS A 27 -7.99 19.62 3.33
CA LYS A 27 -7.48 19.17 2.01
C LYS A 27 -6.58 17.95 2.10
N THR A 28 -5.87 17.76 3.23
CA THR A 28 -4.96 16.62 3.44
C THR A 28 -5.66 15.41 4.03
N ILE A 29 -6.83 15.60 4.63
CA ILE A 29 -7.65 14.55 5.24
C ILE A 29 -8.66 14.03 4.21
N LYS A 30 -8.40 12.83 3.66
CA LYS A 30 -9.31 12.17 2.73
C LYS A 30 -10.17 11.14 3.48
N ARG A 31 -11.38 11.51 3.86
CA ARG A 31 -12.34 10.59 4.53
C ARG A 31 -12.70 9.40 3.66
N GLU A 32 -12.85 9.63 2.36
CA GLU A 32 -13.11 8.58 1.37
C GLU A 32 -12.03 7.48 1.37
N PHE A 33 -10.76 7.87 1.57
CA PHE A 33 -9.67 6.90 1.69
C PHE A 33 -9.85 5.99 2.91
N ILE A 34 -10.24 6.56 4.06
CA ILE A 34 -10.45 5.80 5.30
C ILE A 34 -11.60 4.80 5.13
N GLU A 35 -12.69 5.21 4.50
CA GLU A 35 -13.84 4.35 4.22
C GLU A 35 -13.48 3.20 3.27
N ARG A 36 -12.76 3.50 2.18
CA ARG A 36 -12.25 2.48 1.25
C ARG A 36 -11.30 1.51 1.95
N LEU A 37 -10.41 2.03 2.78
CA LEU A 37 -9.47 1.21 3.56
C LEU A 37 -10.21 0.30 4.54
N ALA A 38 -11.21 0.82 5.26
CA ALA A 38 -12.03 0.04 6.17
C ALA A 38 -12.83 -1.06 5.43
N LYS A 39 -13.40 -0.73 4.27
CA LYS A 39 -14.14 -1.68 3.43
C LYS A 39 -13.26 -2.82 2.92
N LEU A 40 -12.05 -2.51 2.45
CA LEU A 40 -11.13 -3.50 1.90
C LEU A 40 -10.48 -4.37 2.99
N SER A 41 -10.08 -3.76 4.12
CA SER A 41 -9.43 -4.49 5.21
C SER A 41 -10.42 -5.21 6.12
N GLY A 42 -11.67 -4.79 6.14
CA GLY A 42 -12.65 -5.21 7.14
C GLY A 42 -12.32 -4.72 8.55
N GLN A 43 -11.44 -3.71 8.69
CA GLN A 43 -10.92 -3.23 9.95
C GLN A 43 -11.23 -1.75 10.16
N ASP A 44 -11.67 -1.41 11.38
CA ASP A 44 -11.84 -0.02 11.78
C ASP A 44 -10.53 0.52 12.35
N VAL A 45 -9.87 1.39 11.58
CA VAL A 45 -8.58 2.00 11.96
C VAL A 45 -8.70 2.93 13.18
N TYR A 46 -9.89 3.48 13.44
CA TYR A 46 -10.13 4.37 14.58
C TYR A 46 -10.09 3.64 15.93
N LYS A 47 -10.27 2.33 15.96
CA LYS A 47 -10.10 1.52 17.19
C LYS A 47 -8.67 1.56 17.73
N CYS A 48 -7.69 1.95 16.90
CA CYS A 48 -6.29 2.02 17.29
C CYS A 48 -6.01 3.21 18.20
N PHE A 49 -5.62 2.95 19.45
CA PHE A 49 -5.22 3.99 20.41
C PHE A 49 -3.71 4.25 20.45
N GLN A 50 -2.97 3.79 19.43
CA GLN A 50 -1.56 4.13 19.23
C GLN A 50 -0.60 3.63 20.32
N CYS A 51 -0.86 2.47 20.94
CA CYS A 51 -0.03 1.90 22.01
C CYS A 51 1.40 1.52 21.61
N GLY A 52 1.64 1.29 20.32
CA GLY A 52 2.98 0.95 19.81
C GLY A 52 3.35 -0.53 19.85
N THR A 53 2.54 -1.42 20.45
CA THR A 53 2.83 -2.86 20.55
C THR A 53 3.12 -3.50 19.18
N CYS A 54 2.37 -3.10 18.15
CA CYS A 54 2.57 -3.59 16.78
C CYS A 54 3.94 -3.22 16.20
N ALA A 55 4.49 -2.07 16.58
CA ALA A 55 5.82 -1.64 16.15
C ALA A 55 6.93 -2.40 16.89
N GLY A 56 6.77 -2.59 18.21
CA GLY A 56 7.72 -3.33 19.03
C GLY A 56 7.76 -4.82 18.73
N ALA A 57 6.61 -5.43 18.40
CA ALA A 57 6.53 -6.85 18.08
C ALA A 57 6.88 -7.20 16.62
N CYS A 58 7.04 -6.21 15.74
CA CYS A 58 7.26 -6.46 14.32
C CYS A 58 8.71 -6.87 14.03
N PRO A 59 8.96 -8.09 13.50
CA PRO A 59 10.31 -8.54 13.17
C PRO A 59 10.95 -7.73 12.03
N MET A 60 10.13 -7.08 11.21
CA MET A 60 10.59 -6.29 10.07
C MET A 60 10.74 -4.80 10.37
N SER A 61 10.47 -4.35 11.61
CA SER A 61 10.45 -2.92 11.96
C SER A 61 11.75 -2.18 11.66
N GLY A 62 12.90 -2.84 11.80
CA GLY A 62 14.22 -2.27 11.48
C GLY A 62 14.50 -2.05 9.98
N HIS A 63 13.70 -2.65 9.11
CA HIS A 63 13.80 -2.51 7.64
C HIS A 63 12.70 -1.62 7.05
N MET A 64 11.78 -1.15 7.89
CA MET A 64 10.67 -0.29 7.49
C MET A 64 11.07 1.18 7.58
N ASP A 65 10.64 1.97 6.62
CA ASP A 65 10.76 3.43 6.62
C ASP A 65 9.82 4.09 7.64
N SER A 66 8.68 3.48 7.85
CA SER A 66 7.68 3.91 8.84
C SER A 66 7.19 2.70 9.61
N VAL A 67 7.35 2.71 10.93
CA VAL A 67 6.87 1.60 11.77
C VAL A 67 5.35 1.42 11.66
N PRO A 68 4.81 0.21 11.88
CA PRO A 68 3.37 -0.06 11.72
C PRO A 68 2.45 0.91 12.46
N ARG A 69 2.83 1.34 13.65
CA ARG A 69 2.09 2.36 14.42
C ARG A 69 1.96 3.69 13.67
N LYS A 70 3.04 4.15 13.01
CA LYS A 70 3.05 5.42 12.23
C LYS A 70 2.12 5.29 11.01
N VAL A 71 2.14 4.15 10.33
CA VAL A 71 1.22 3.88 9.21
C VAL A 71 -0.23 3.89 9.67
N MET A 72 -0.55 3.24 10.80
CA MET A 72 -1.89 3.27 11.39
C MET A 72 -2.34 4.71 11.72
N ARG A 73 -1.43 5.55 12.22
CA ARG A 73 -1.75 6.96 12.50
C ARG A 73 -2.02 7.76 11.23
N MET A 74 -1.20 7.58 10.19
CA MET A 74 -1.42 8.22 8.90
C MET A 74 -2.75 7.77 8.27
N ALA A 75 -3.09 6.48 8.41
CA ALA A 75 -4.37 5.95 7.96
C ALA A 75 -5.56 6.57 8.70
N GLN A 76 -5.48 6.73 10.03
CA GLN A 76 -6.51 7.43 10.84
C GLN A 76 -6.70 8.89 10.41
N LEU A 77 -5.62 9.56 10.02
CA LEU A 77 -5.63 10.94 9.55
C LEU A 77 -6.00 11.07 8.06
N GLY A 78 -6.30 9.96 7.37
CA GLY A 78 -6.69 9.98 5.96
C GLY A 78 -5.60 10.46 4.99
N MET A 79 -4.33 10.35 5.37
CA MET A 79 -3.18 10.80 4.58
C MET A 79 -2.83 9.79 3.47
N GLU A 80 -3.71 9.63 2.49
CA GLU A 80 -3.59 8.64 1.41
C GLU A 80 -2.24 8.70 0.70
N GLU A 81 -1.79 9.90 0.33
CA GLU A 81 -0.54 10.10 -0.42
C GLU A 81 0.68 9.62 0.38
N ARG A 82 0.77 10.05 1.65
CA ARG A 82 1.86 9.64 2.53
C ARG A 82 1.86 8.14 2.82
N VAL A 83 0.68 7.57 3.04
CA VAL A 83 0.53 6.11 3.23
C VAL A 83 0.97 5.36 1.98
N GLY A 84 0.59 5.84 0.79
CA GLY A 84 0.97 5.24 -0.50
C GLY A 84 2.47 5.34 -0.83
N GLU A 85 3.14 6.38 -0.35
CA GLU A 85 4.58 6.58 -0.54
C GLU A 85 5.44 5.71 0.40
N THR A 86 4.87 5.23 1.53
CA THR A 86 5.64 4.41 2.47
C THR A 86 6.00 3.05 1.88
N ARG A 87 7.23 2.63 2.13
CA ARG A 87 7.71 1.28 1.75
C ARG A 87 7.26 0.22 2.76
N THR A 88 6.74 0.62 3.91
CA THR A 88 6.36 -0.26 5.02
C THR A 88 5.37 -1.33 4.61
N CYS A 89 4.33 -0.98 3.83
CA CYS A 89 3.35 -1.95 3.37
C CYS A 89 3.98 -3.04 2.46
N TRP A 90 5.05 -2.70 1.71
CA TRP A 90 5.77 -3.63 0.85
C TRP A 90 6.79 -4.48 1.62
N THR A 91 7.38 -3.92 2.69
CA THR A 91 8.32 -4.62 3.57
C THR A 91 7.60 -5.58 4.53
N CYS A 92 6.29 -5.37 4.73
CA CYS A 92 5.48 -6.21 5.61
C CYS A 92 5.40 -7.65 5.10
N ALA A 93 5.92 -8.60 5.89
CA ALA A 93 5.91 -10.02 5.59
C ALA A 93 4.56 -10.71 5.87
N SER A 94 3.53 -9.97 6.28
CA SER A 94 2.19 -10.51 6.64
C SER A 94 2.24 -11.66 7.67
N CYS A 95 3.18 -11.60 8.61
CA CYS A 95 3.37 -12.64 9.63
C CYS A 95 2.35 -12.64 10.77
N HIS A 96 1.43 -11.67 10.79
CA HIS A 96 0.36 -11.48 11.77
C HIS A 96 0.81 -11.31 13.25
N THR A 97 2.10 -11.23 13.57
CA THR A 97 2.59 -10.98 14.92
C THR A 97 1.99 -9.71 15.54
N CYS A 98 1.85 -8.64 14.75
CA CYS A 98 1.23 -7.39 15.17
C CYS A 98 -0.27 -7.55 15.47
N THR A 99 -0.96 -8.44 14.75
CA THR A 99 -2.40 -8.74 14.94
C THR A 99 -2.63 -9.47 16.25
N VAL A 100 -1.85 -10.51 16.52
CA VAL A 100 -1.95 -11.31 17.75
C VAL A 100 -1.68 -10.47 19.00
N ASN A 101 -0.70 -9.57 18.92
CA ASN A 101 -0.30 -8.71 20.04
C ASN A 101 -1.15 -7.42 20.16
N CYS A 102 -2.12 -7.20 19.28
CA CYS A 102 -2.93 -5.98 19.31
C CYS A 102 -3.99 -6.05 20.44
N PRO A 103 -3.94 -5.19 21.48
CA PRO A 103 -4.90 -5.21 22.58
C PRO A 103 -6.31 -4.78 22.15
N ARG A 104 -6.46 -4.19 20.97
CA ARG A 104 -7.75 -3.80 20.38
C ARG A 104 -8.25 -4.77 19.32
N GLY A 105 -7.54 -5.88 19.10
CA GLY A 105 -7.93 -6.91 18.14
C GLY A 105 -7.94 -6.45 16.68
N ILE A 106 -7.14 -5.44 16.34
CA ILE A 106 -7.05 -4.94 14.95
C ILE A 106 -6.09 -5.83 14.16
N ASP A 107 -6.54 -6.31 13.02
CA ASP A 107 -5.69 -7.01 12.07
C ASP A 107 -4.90 -6.02 11.20
N ILE A 108 -3.71 -5.65 11.70
CA ILE A 108 -2.84 -4.68 11.03
C ILE A 108 -2.27 -5.25 9.73
N ALA A 109 -2.09 -6.57 9.65
CA ALA A 109 -1.62 -7.21 8.41
C ALA A 109 -2.64 -7.02 7.27
N ARG A 110 -3.95 -7.16 7.54
CA ARG A 110 -5.00 -6.86 6.57
C ARG A 110 -5.04 -5.38 6.19
N VAL A 111 -4.79 -4.48 7.13
CA VAL A 111 -4.70 -3.04 6.82
C VAL A 111 -3.53 -2.79 5.87
N MET A 112 -2.35 -3.38 6.08
CA MET A 112 -1.21 -3.26 5.18
C MET A 112 -1.51 -3.83 3.78
N GLU A 113 -2.24 -4.94 3.71
CA GLU A 113 -2.68 -5.51 2.43
C GLU A 113 -3.66 -4.59 1.70
N ALA A 114 -4.64 -4.04 2.40
CA ALA A 114 -5.60 -3.10 1.82
C ALA A 114 -4.89 -1.84 1.27
N ILE A 115 -3.85 -1.33 1.95
CA ILE A 115 -3.02 -0.23 1.46
C ILE A 115 -2.34 -0.63 0.14
N ARG A 116 -1.75 -1.84 0.06
CA ARG A 116 -1.16 -2.36 -1.18
C ARG A 116 -2.17 -2.41 -2.32
N LEU A 117 -3.38 -2.90 -2.05
CA LEU A 117 -4.46 -2.97 -3.02
C LEU A 117 -4.87 -1.58 -3.54
N LEU A 118 -5.03 -0.61 -2.64
CA LEU A 118 -5.36 0.77 -3.02
C LEU A 118 -4.27 1.44 -3.86
N THR A 119 -3.00 1.10 -3.59
CA THR A 119 -1.86 1.64 -4.34
C THR A 119 -1.72 1.00 -5.73
N LEU A 120 -1.91 -0.33 -5.84
CA LEU A 120 -1.70 -1.07 -7.09
C LEU A 120 -2.93 -1.08 -7.99
N ARG A 121 -4.10 -1.31 -7.41
CA ARG A 121 -5.32 -1.53 -8.19
C ARG A 121 -6.12 -0.23 -8.32
N LYS A 122 -5.63 0.66 -9.15
CA LYS A 122 -6.33 1.93 -9.47
C LYS A 122 -7.49 1.74 -10.44
N ASN A 123 -7.84 0.51 -10.82
CA ASN A 123 -8.83 0.17 -11.85
C ASN A 123 -8.61 0.90 -13.20
N VAL A 124 -7.35 1.21 -13.50
CA VAL A 124 -6.98 1.81 -14.78
C VAL A 124 -6.63 0.68 -15.74
N ASN A 125 -7.43 0.50 -16.78
CA ASN A 125 -7.09 -0.39 -17.89
C ASN A 125 -6.10 0.35 -18.80
N LEU A 126 -4.85 -0.06 -18.77
CA LEU A 126 -3.80 0.50 -19.65
C LEU A 126 -3.99 0.07 -21.10
N VAL A 127 -4.58 -1.10 -21.31
CA VAL A 127 -4.84 -1.66 -22.64
C VAL A 127 -6.31 -2.08 -22.72
N GLU A 128 -7.03 -1.52 -23.69
CA GLU A 128 -8.38 -1.94 -24.04
C GLU A 128 -8.29 -2.83 -25.30
N PRO A 129 -8.67 -4.10 -25.22
CA PRO A 129 -8.56 -5.02 -26.37
C PRO A 129 -9.30 -4.55 -27.61
N SER A 130 -10.42 -3.84 -27.44
CA SER A 130 -11.22 -3.29 -28.52
C SER A 130 -10.55 -2.16 -29.32
N LYS A 131 -9.53 -1.53 -28.74
CA LYS A 131 -8.78 -0.42 -29.37
C LYS A 131 -7.48 -0.88 -30.02
N LEU A 132 -7.15 -2.17 -29.92
CA LEU A 132 -5.93 -2.69 -30.51
C LEU A 132 -6.09 -2.85 -32.03
N PRO A 133 -5.04 -2.51 -32.82
CA PRO A 133 -5.01 -2.76 -34.25
C PRO A 133 -5.15 -4.28 -34.54
N ALA A 134 -5.90 -4.63 -35.58
CA ALA A 134 -6.13 -6.03 -35.95
C ALA A 134 -4.85 -6.82 -36.24
N GLU A 135 -3.80 -6.16 -36.72
CA GLU A 135 -2.49 -6.78 -36.94
C GLU A 135 -1.84 -7.21 -35.63
N THR A 136 -1.81 -6.32 -34.64
CA THR A 136 -1.27 -6.62 -33.30
C THR A 136 -2.04 -7.77 -32.63
N VAL A 137 -3.38 -7.79 -32.78
CA VAL A 137 -4.22 -8.86 -32.21
C VAL A 137 -3.87 -10.23 -32.83
N LYS A 138 -3.52 -10.29 -34.13
CA LYS A 138 -3.12 -11.54 -34.80
C LYS A 138 -1.74 -12.05 -34.33
N GLU A 139 -0.85 -11.15 -33.96
CA GLU A 139 0.50 -11.49 -33.49
C GLU A 139 0.54 -11.88 -31.99
N LEU A 140 -0.47 -11.45 -31.21
CA LEU A 140 -0.53 -11.75 -29.79
C LEU A 140 -0.88 -13.21 -29.52
N PRO A 141 -0.22 -13.84 -28.54
CA PRO A 141 -0.63 -15.16 -28.05
C PRO A 141 -2.08 -15.13 -27.54
N GLN A 142 -2.87 -16.16 -27.85
CA GLN A 142 -4.27 -16.23 -27.40
C GLN A 142 -4.43 -16.06 -25.89
N ILE A 143 -3.48 -16.57 -25.10
CA ILE A 143 -3.50 -16.44 -23.63
C ILE A 143 -3.44 -14.99 -23.16
N ALA A 144 -2.76 -14.11 -23.88
CA ALA A 144 -2.71 -12.69 -23.58
C ALA A 144 -4.08 -12.02 -23.73
N LEU A 145 -4.82 -12.38 -24.78
CA LEU A 145 -6.17 -11.89 -25.01
C LEU A 145 -7.14 -12.42 -23.95
N VAL A 146 -7.10 -13.72 -23.65
CA VAL A 146 -7.94 -14.34 -22.62
C VAL A 146 -7.70 -13.71 -21.25
N SER A 147 -6.45 -13.45 -20.87
CA SER A 147 -6.11 -12.82 -19.59
C SER A 147 -6.59 -11.36 -19.52
N CYS A 148 -6.59 -10.66 -20.65
CA CYS A 148 -7.11 -9.30 -20.75
C CYS A 148 -8.65 -9.25 -20.58
N PHE A 149 -9.36 -10.20 -21.21
CA PHE A 149 -10.82 -10.30 -21.11
C PHE A 149 -11.30 -10.71 -19.71
N ARG A 150 -10.52 -11.48 -18.96
CA ARG A 150 -10.86 -11.85 -17.56
C ARG A 150 -11.04 -10.65 -16.63
N LYS A 151 -10.37 -9.54 -16.91
CA LYS A 151 -10.57 -8.30 -16.14
C LYS A 151 -11.93 -7.64 -16.36
N LEU A 152 -12.58 -7.93 -17.48
CA LEU A 152 -13.83 -7.31 -17.88
C LEU A 152 -15.06 -8.14 -17.46
N THR A 153 -14.84 -9.35 -16.92
CA THR A 153 -15.90 -10.30 -16.54
C THR A 153 -16.09 -10.44 -15.02
N SER A 154 -15.37 -9.66 -14.21
CA SER A 154 -15.46 -9.69 -12.74
C SER A 154 -16.22 -8.50 -12.19
#